data_adff0d4254a26a1862fc7ef5b12a4920
#
_entry.id   adff0d4254a26a1862fc7ef5b12a4920
#
_cell.length_a   1.000
_cell.length_b   1.000
_cell.length_c   1.000
_cell.angle_alpha   90.00
_cell.angle_beta   90.00
_cell.angle_gamma   90.00
#
_symmetry.space_group_name_H-M   'P 1'
#
loop_
_entity.id
_entity.type
_entity.pdbx_description
1 polymer ?
#
loop_
_entity_poly.entity_id
_entity_poly.type
_entity_poly.pdbx_seq_one_letter_code
_entity_poly.pdbx_strand_id
1 'polypeptide(L)'
;MNIEPLLKALSDALHGEGPAVEIDPTAPGEPPAFTLIPQAELGLPAGSETDIAAVVRTSGSTGTPKRTMLSVDALAASSVGTAMALRGEGQWLLALPLHYVAGLQVLVRSLFAGTRPWAMDLSGGFTAEAFTAAAEELTDKLRYTSLVPTQLTRLLTNPTAETLTVLRRFNAVLLGGAPASPVLLEAARGAGINVVTTYGMSETCGGCVYDGVPLDGVELAIRDGRVWLGGDVLATGYLGDPALTAAAFTEDDGGGSRWYETGDLGEVDGEGRLRVLGRVDDVIISGGLKISAGAVVDGLHRVQGVREAFVGPVPSAEWGQQVAALVVGSCSAEELKAGAAAELEAHMVPRTVLFVSELPVLSTGKPDRAAILALLAEAASAAK
;
A
#
# COMPACT_ATOMS: atom_id res chain seq x y z
N MET A 1 11.06 -18.96 -8.44
CA MET A 1 12.09 -18.25 -7.64
C MET A 1 12.43 -19.07 -6.40
N ASN A 2 13.73 -19.27 -6.06
CA ASN A 2 14.11 -20.03 -4.83
C ASN A 2 14.16 -19.06 -3.63
N ILE A 3 13.19 -19.19 -2.72
CA ILE A 3 13.06 -18.37 -1.50
C ILE A 3 13.44 -19.13 -0.22
N GLU A 4 13.88 -20.41 -0.32
CA GLU A 4 14.16 -21.24 0.86
C GLU A 4 15.20 -20.68 1.84
N PRO A 5 16.34 -20.11 1.36
CA PRO A 5 17.30 -19.50 2.29
C PRO A 5 16.71 -18.33 3.07
N LEU A 6 15.88 -17.51 2.42
CA LEU A 6 15.19 -16.38 3.04
C LEU A 6 14.12 -16.86 4.04
N LEU A 7 13.31 -17.86 3.66
CA LEU A 7 12.32 -18.44 4.57
C LEU A 7 12.96 -19.00 5.84
N LYS A 8 14.11 -19.68 5.68
CA LYS A 8 14.86 -20.19 6.85
C LYS A 8 15.33 -19.04 7.75
N ALA A 9 15.97 -18.02 7.19
CA ALA A 9 16.46 -16.87 7.96
C ALA A 9 15.31 -16.14 8.67
N LEU A 10 14.17 -15.91 8.01
CA LEU A 10 12.99 -15.33 8.61
C LEU A 10 12.40 -16.22 9.71
N SER A 11 12.35 -17.54 9.50
CA SER A 11 11.89 -18.48 10.52
C SER A 11 12.76 -18.42 11.76
N ASP A 12 14.08 -18.46 11.62
CA ASP A 12 15.02 -18.35 12.74
C ASP A 12 14.83 -17.01 13.50
N ALA A 13 14.66 -15.90 12.77
CA ALA A 13 14.41 -14.58 13.36
C ALA A 13 13.05 -14.50 14.10
N LEU A 14 11.99 -15.09 13.53
CA LEU A 14 10.65 -15.11 14.15
C LEU A 14 10.56 -15.98 15.40
N HIS A 15 11.50 -16.95 15.59
CA HIS A 15 11.61 -17.73 16.80
C HIS A 15 12.57 -17.12 17.84
N GLY A 16 13.14 -15.93 17.57
CA GLY A 16 14.14 -15.31 18.44
C GLY A 16 15.50 -16.02 18.44
N GLU A 17 15.73 -16.93 17.49
CA GLU A 17 16.95 -17.75 17.39
C GLU A 17 17.98 -17.18 16.40
N GLY A 18 17.61 -16.09 15.67
CA GLY A 18 18.40 -15.53 14.59
C GLY A 18 18.53 -14.01 14.61
N PRO A 19 19.42 -13.46 13.76
CA PRO A 19 19.49 -12.03 13.52
C PRO A 19 18.26 -11.53 12.76
N ALA A 20 18.00 -10.22 12.82
CA ALA A 20 16.98 -9.58 12.02
C ALA A 20 17.32 -9.68 10.52
N VAL A 21 16.29 -9.84 9.69
CA VAL A 21 16.42 -9.99 8.24
C VAL A 21 16.05 -8.70 7.54
N GLU A 22 16.96 -8.12 6.76
CA GLU A 22 16.67 -7.01 5.85
C GLU A 22 16.75 -7.53 4.41
N ILE A 23 15.63 -7.49 3.69
CA ILE A 23 15.58 -7.96 2.31
C ILE A 23 16.00 -6.82 1.39
N ASP A 24 17.02 -7.09 0.59
CA ASP A 24 17.56 -6.10 -0.35
C ASP A 24 16.74 -6.08 -1.66
N PRO A 25 16.60 -4.90 -2.29
CA PRO A 25 16.07 -4.83 -3.64
C PRO A 25 16.96 -5.63 -4.60
N THR A 26 16.36 -6.54 -5.36
CA THR A 26 17.06 -7.33 -6.38
C THR A 26 16.47 -7.04 -7.75
N ALA A 27 17.27 -7.22 -8.81
CA ALA A 27 16.76 -7.13 -10.16
C ALA A 27 15.74 -8.26 -10.43
N PRO A 28 14.77 -8.04 -11.32
CA PRO A 28 13.82 -9.07 -11.71
C PRO A 28 14.54 -10.34 -12.18
N GLY A 29 14.13 -11.50 -11.64
CA GLY A 29 14.72 -12.81 -11.96
C GLY A 29 15.93 -13.21 -11.14
N GLU A 30 16.51 -12.33 -10.35
CA GLU A 30 17.57 -12.68 -9.41
C GLU A 30 16.97 -13.32 -8.14
N PRO A 31 17.72 -14.27 -7.49
CA PRO A 31 17.31 -14.78 -6.20
C PRO A 31 17.25 -13.65 -5.17
N PRO A 32 16.34 -13.72 -4.17
CA PRO A 32 16.24 -12.70 -3.15
C PRO A 32 17.58 -12.60 -2.39
N ALA A 33 18.15 -11.39 -2.37
CA ALA A 33 19.28 -11.04 -1.52
C ALA A 33 18.75 -10.48 -0.20
N PHE A 34 19.45 -10.76 0.89
CA PHE A 34 19.11 -10.25 2.19
C PHE A 34 20.36 -10.12 3.08
N THR A 35 20.29 -9.17 3.98
CA THR A 35 21.34 -8.92 4.98
C THR A 35 20.83 -9.39 6.34
N LEU A 36 21.71 -10.06 7.10
CA LEU A 36 21.44 -10.46 8.48
C LEU A 36 22.03 -9.42 9.44
N ILE A 37 21.20 -8.86 10.30
CA ILE A 37 21.58 -7.80 11.24
C ILE A 37 21.50 -8.37 12.65
N PRO A 38 22.66 -8.53 13.35
CA PRO A 38 22.67 -8.98 14.73
C PRO A 38 21.82 -8.07 15.64
N GLN A 39 21.10 -8.64 16.60
CA GLN A 39 20.28 -7.87 17.54
C GLN A 39 21.07 -6.75 18.24
N ALA A 40 22.33 -6.99 18.56
CA ALA A 40 23.23 -6.01 19.18
C ALA A 40 23.50 -4.76 18.31
N GLU A 41 23.33 -4.85 17.00
CA GLU A 41 23.55 -3.75 16.05
C GLU A 41 22.28 -2.93 15.76
N LEU A 42 21.13 -3.33 16.32
CA LEU A 42 19.84 -2.65 16.09
C LEU A 42 19.67 -1.39 16.95
N GLY A 43 20.57 -1.13 17.90
CA GLY A 43 20.54 0.08 18.72
C GLY A 43 19.37 0.14 19.71
N LEU A 44 18.81 -1.02 20.06
CA LEU A 44 17.78 -1.11 21.09
C LEU A 44 18.35 -0.79 22.49
N PRO A 45 17.52 -0.28 23.42
CA PRO A 45 17.94 -0.06 24.80
C PRO A 45 18.50 -1.34 25.43
N ALA A 46 19.54 -1.20 26.26
CA ALA A 46 20.11 -2.34 26.98
C ALA A 46 19.05 -3.01 27.86
N GLY A 47 18.91 -4.32 27.74
CA GLY A 47 17.89 -5.10 28.44
C GLY A 47 16.49 -5.08 27.78
N SER A 48 16.38 -4.60 26.54
CA SER A 48 15.14 -4.76 25.78
C SER A 48 14.85 -6.26 25.57
N GLU A 49 13.64 -6.66 25.89
CA GLU A 49 13.14 -8.02 25.61
C GLU A 49 12.55 -8.13 24.18
N THR A 50 12.64 -7.03 23.40
CA THR A 50 12.08 -6.97 22.05
C THR A 50 13.05 -7.56 21.04
N ASP A 51 12.67 -8.66 20.41
CA ASP A 51 13.38 -9.24 19.28
C ASP A 51 12.89 -8.66 17.96
N ILE A 52 13.80 -8.12 17.17
CA ILE A 52 13.50 -7.63 15.82
C ILE A 52 13.68 -8.79 14.83
N ALA A 53 12.60 -9.15 14.14
CA ALA A 53 12.65 -10.20 13.12
C ALA A 53 12.99 -9.66 11.74
N ALA A 54 12.55 -8.46 11.40
CA ALA A 54 12.79 -7.89 10.08
C ALA A 54 13.05 -6.39 10.11
N VAL A 55 13.80 -5.91 9.10
CA VAL A 55 13.98 -4.49 8.81
C VAL A 55 13.51 -4.22 7.39
N VAL A 56 12.64 -3.23 7.21
CA VAL A 56 12.07 -2.85 5.90
C VAL A 56 12.51 -1.46 5.51
N ARG A 57 13.10 -1.33 4.32
CA ARG A 57 13.43 -0.02 3.75
C ARG A 57 12.21 0.60 3.09
N THR A 58 11.95 1.85 3.40
CA THR A 58 10.90 2.64 2.76
C THR A 58 11.50 3.88 2.11
N SER A 59 10.96 4.27 0.95
CA SER A 59 11.35 5.54 0.33
C SER A 59 10.86 6.69 1.20
N GLY A 60 11.78 7.32 1.94
CA GLY A 60 11.48 8.53 2.71
C GLY A 60 11.12 9.71 1.79
N SER A 61 10.18 10.56 2.20
CA SER A 61 9.86 11.82 1.53
C SER A 61 11.07 12.77 1.46
N THR A 62 12.07 12.54 2.31
CA THR A 62 13.33 13.31 2.39
C THR A 62 14.45 12.79 1.48
N GLY A 63 14.19 11.74 0.69
CA GLY A 63 15.18 11.12 -0.21
C GLY A 63 16.09 10.07 0.44
N THR A 64 16.23 10.05 1.77
CA THR A 64 16.96 8.98 2.48
C THR A 64 15.97 7.88 2.86
N PRO A 65 16.21 6.61 2.48
CA PRO A 65 15.34 5.51 2.87
C PRO A 65 15.31 5.33 4.39
N LYS A 66 14.10 5.25 4.95
CA LYS A 66 13.91 4.87 6.35
C LYS A 66 14.04 3.35 6.48
N ARG A 67 14.60 2.88 7.58
CA ARG A 67 14.78 1.45 7.88
C ARG A 67 13.91 1.09 9.08
N THR A 68 12.69 0.62 8.82
CA THR A 68 11.67 0.33 9.84
C THR A 68 11.92 -1.03 10.49
N MET A 69 12.05 -1.07 11.81
CA MET A 69 12.28 -2.29 12.61
C MET A 69 10.96 -2.94 13.00
N LEU A 70 10.76 -4.18 12.60
CA LEU A 70 9.57 -4.97 12.86
C LEU A 70 9.89 -6.08 13.87
N SER A 71 9.27 -6.00 15.05
CA SER A 71 9.46 -7.03 16.09
C SER A 71 8.70 -8.30 15.78
N VAL A 72 9.10 -9.39 16.40
CA VAL A 72 8.39 -10.68 16.36
C VAL A 72 6.94 -10.51 16.77
N ASP A 73 6.70 -9.81 17.89
CA ASP A 73 5.36 -9.61 18.45
C ASP A 73 4.46 -8.81 17.51
N ALA A 74 4.97 -7.72 16.93
CA ALA A 74 4.20 -6.89 16.00
C ALA A 74 3.85 -7.65 14.70
N LEU A 75 4.77 -8.46 14.18
CA LEU A 75 4.52 -9.32 13.03
C LEU A 75 3.53 -10.44 13.35
N ALA A 76 3.59 -11.01 14.57
CA ALA A 76 2.63 -12.01 15.04
C ALA A 76 1.23 -11.39 15.20
N ALA A 77 1.12 -10.23 15.85
CA ALA A 77 -0.15 -9.51 16.00
C ALA A 77 -0.79 -9.21 14.63
N SER A 78 0.00 -8.70 13.67
CA SER A 78 -0.48 -8.46 12.29
C SER A 78 -0.94 -9.74 11.61
N SER A 79 -0.24 -10.87 11.81
CA SER A 79 -0.59 -12.16 11.20
C SER A 79 -1.87 -12.73 11.81
N VAL A 80 -2.00 -12.70 13.13
CA VAL A 80 -3.20 -13.14 13.87
C VAL A 80 -4.41 -12.29 13.47
N GLY A 81 -4.30 -10.95 13.52
CA GLY A 81 -5.38 -10.05 13.12
C GLY A 81 -5.84 -10.28 11.68
N THR A 82 -4.88 -10.54 10.76
CA THR A 82 -5.20 -10.93 9.38
C THR A 82 -5.96 -12.26 9.31
N ALA A 83 -5.49 -13.29 10.02
CA ALA A 83 -6.13 -14.61 10.02
C ALA A 83 -7.56 -14.53 10.58
N MET A 84 -7.78 -13.73 11.62
CA MET A 84 -9.13 -13.50 12.19
C MET A 84 -10.04 -12.77 11.19
N ALA A 85 -9.58 -11.70 10.56
CA ALA A 85 -10.34 -10.94 9.57
C ALA A 85 -10.70 -11.78 8.34
N LEU A 86 -9.79 -12.65 7.89
CA LEU A 86 -9.98 -13.54 6.75
C LEU A 86 -10.63 -14.89 7.12
N ARG A 87 -10.93 -15.10 8.39
CA ARG A 87 -11.59 -16.31 8.96
C ARG A 87 -10.79 -17.59 8.74
N GLY A 88 -9.47 -17.50 8.82
CA GLY A 88 -8.58 -18.64 8.80
C GLY A 88 -7.23 -18.35 8.18
N GLU A 89 -6.30 -19.24 8.48
CA GLU A 89 -4.98 -19.31 7.87
C GLU A 89 -5.03 -20.15 6.60
N GLY A 90 -4.14 -19.87 5.65
CA GLY A 90 -4.11 -20.59 4.39
C GLY A 90 -2.83 -20.37 3.61
N GLN A 91 -2.80 -20.90 2.40
CA GLN A 91 -1.65 -20.78 1.50
C GLN A 91 -1.68 -19.44 0.77
N TRP A 92 -0.51 -18.78 0.71
CA TRP A 92 -0.35 -17.49 0.07
C TRP A 92 0.39 -17.59 -1.26
N LEU A 93 -0.14 -16.90 -2.27
CA LEU A 93 0.59 -16.60 -3.49
C LEU A 93 1.35 -15.27 -3.30
N LEU A 94 2.67 -15.31 -3.44
CA LEU A 94 3.54 -14.14 -3.43
C LEU A 94 3.63 -13.57 -4.85
N ALA A 95 2.96 -12.46 -5.09
CA ALA A 95 2.94 -11.72 -6.36
C ALA A 95 3.52 -10.29 -6.23
N LEU A 96 4.17 -9.99 -5.10
CA LEU A 96 4.76 -8.70 -4.78
C LEU A 96 6.27 -8.82 -4.52
N PRO A 97 7.04 -7.74 -4.75
CA PRO A 97 8.46 -7.73 -4.39
C PRO A 97 8.67 -7.92 -2.88
N LEU A 98 9.64 -8.74 -2.52
CA LEU A 98 9.90 -9.18 -1.15
C LEU A 98 10.44 -8.08 -0.22
N HIS A 99 11.18 -7.11 -0.76
CA HIS A 99 11.78 -6.03 0.01
C HIS A 99 10.76 -4.97 0.49
N TYR A 100 9.49 -5.08 0.10
CA TYR A 100 8.39 -4.28 0.66
C TYR A 100 7.63 -5.07 1.72
N VAL A 101 7.09 -4.35 2.69
CA VAL A 101 6.36 -4.96 3.81
C VAL A 101 5.22 -5.88 3.36
N ALA A 102 4.53 -5.57 2.26
CA ALA A 102 3.44 -6.40 1.76
C ALA A 102 3.93 -7.76 1.22
N GLY A 103 5.09 -7.80 0.56
CA GLY A 103 5.73 -9.06 0.13
C GLY A 103 6.32 -9.85 1.30
N LEU A 104 7.01 -9.16 2.23
CA LEU A 104 7.50 -9.75 3.46
C LEU A 104 6.36 -10.42 4.25
N GLN A 105 5.22 -9.75 4.40
CA GLN A 105 4.07 -10.26 5.16
C GLN A 105 3.46 -11.54 4.55
N VAL A 106 3.59 -11.76 3.26
CA VAL A 106 3.20 -13.05 2.66
C VAL A 106 4.05 -14.19 3.23
N LEU A 107 5.37 -13.97 3.38
CA LEU A 107 6.27 -14.97 3.96
C LEU A 107 6.00 -15.17 5.46
N VAL A 108 5.89 -14.07 6.20
CA VAL A 108 5.65 -14.07 7.65
C VAL A 108 4.34 -14.80 7.99
N ARG A 109 3.24 -14.46 7.31
CA ARG A 109 1.94 -15.12 7.51
C ARG A 109 1.98 -16.61 7.16
N SER A 110 2.72 -16.97 6.11
CA SER A 110 2.89 -18.39 5.76
C SER A 110 3.68 -19.15 6.81
N LEU A 111 4.73 -18.54 7.38
CA LEU A 111 5.53 -19.16 8.45
C LEU A 111 4.70 -19.36 9.73
N PHE A 112 3.94 -18.35 10.18
CA PHE A 112 3.06 -18.48 11.34
C PHE A 112 1.95 -19.50 11.13
N ALA A 113 1.39 -19.58 9.93
CA ALA A 113 0.37 -20.56 9.56
C ALA A 113 0.92 -21.96 9.32
N GLY A 114 2.23 -22.17 9.32
CA GLY A 114 2.86 -23.45 8.97
C GLY A 114 2.59 -23.86 7.53
N THR A 115 2.23 -22.92 6.65
CA THR A 115 2.01 -23.18 5.22
C THR A 115 3.23 -22.80 4.39
N ARG A 116 3.28 -23.30 3.15
CA ARG A 116 4.35 -22.93 2.23
C ARG A 116 3.82 -21.92 1.20
N PRO A 117 4.38 -20.69 1.16
CA PRO A 117 3.98 -19.72 0.15
C PRO A 117 4.45 -20.17 -1.23
N TRP A 118 3.65 -19.87 -2.25
CA TRP A 118 4.08 -20.04 -3.64
C TRP A 118 4.60 -18.70 -4.17
N ALA A 119 5.86 -18.66 -4.57
CA ALA A 119 6.46 -17.45 -5.10
C ALA A 119 6.34 -17.40 -6.63
N MET A 120 5.59 -16.44 -7.14
CA MET A 120 5.48 -16.18 -8.56
C MET A 120 6.83 -15.71 -9.12
N ASP A 121 7.15 -16.12 -10.34
CA ASP A 121 8.29 -15.57 -11.05
C ASP A 121 7.95 -14.17 -11.61
N LEU A 122 8.65 -13.16 -11.12
CA LEU A 122 8.51 -11.77 -11.52
C LEU A 122 9.64 -11.30 -12.45
N SER A 123 10.48 -12.19 -12.96
CA SER A 123 11.62 -11.85 -13.84
C SER A 123 11.19 -11.12 -15.12
N GLY A 124 10.05 -11.50 -15.69
CA GLY A 124 9.41 -10.83 -16.81
C GLY A 124 8.45 -9.69 -16.42
N GLY A 125 8.45 -9.28 -15.16
CA GLY A 125 7.43 -8.40 -14.61
C GLY A 125 6.13 -9.16 -14.26
N PHE A 126 5.11 -8.43 -13.84
CA PHE A 126 3.80 -8.99 -13.52
C PHE A 126 2.95 -9.09 -14.79
N THR A 127 2.53 -10.32 -15.16
CA THR A 127 1.58 -10.58 -16.25
C THR A 127 0.42 -11.44 -15.77
N ALA A 128 -0.72 -11.39 -16.48
CA ALA A 128 -1.90 -12.18 -16.15
C ALA A 128 -1.63 -13.68 -16.33
N GLU A 129 -0.87 -14.06 -17.36
CA GLU A 129 -0.50 -15.44 -17.65
C GLU A 129 0.38 -16.04 -16.55
N ALA A 130 1.43 -15.31 -16.14
CA ALA A 130 2.34 -15.77 -15.08
C ALA A 130 1.61 -15.85 -13.73
N PHE A 131 0.70 -14.92 -13.43
CA PHE A 131 -0.14 -14.97 -12.24
C PHE A 131 -1.07 -16.19 -12.26
N THR A 132 -1.73 -16.44 -13.39
CA THR A 132 -2.66 -17.58 -13.55
C THR A 132 -1.93 -18.90 -13.33
N ALA A 133 -0.79 -19.09 -14.00
CA ALA A 133 0.02 -20.31 -13.85
C ALA A 133 0.49 -20.50 -12.39
N ALA A 134 0.95 -19.43 -11.73
CA ALA A 134 1.39 -19.53 -10.34
C ALA A 134 0.21 -19.79 -9.36
N ALA A 135 -0.98 -19.23 -9.63
CA ALA A 135 -2.16 -19.46 -8.81
C ALA A 135 -2.72 -20.88 -8.92
N GLU A 136 -2.52 -21.55 -10.06
CA GLU A 136 -2.90 -22.96 -10.26
C GLU A 136 -2.14 -23.92 -9.37
N GLU A 137 -0.91 -23.56 -9.00
CA GLU A 137 -0.03 -24.39 -8.15
C GLU A 137 -0.44 -24.39 -6.66
N LEU A 138 -1.35 -23.50 -6.25
CA LEU A 138 -1.85 -23.50 -4.88
C LEU A 138 -2.74 -24.71 -4.62
N THR A 139 -2.41 -25.47 -3.59
CA THR A 139 -3.07 -26.75 -3.26
C THR A 139 -4.02 -26.67 -2.09
N ASP A 140 -3.85 -25.68 -1.19
CA ASP A 140 -4.68 -25.54 0.00
C ASP A 140 -6.12 -25.15 -0.34
N LYS A 141 -7.03 -25.44 0.60
CA LYS A 141 -8.43 -25.02 0.49
C LYS A 141 -8.60 -23.53 0.67
N LEU A 142 -7.87 -22.94 1.64
CA LEU A 142 -7.85 -21.50 1.87
C LEU A 142 -6.64 -20.88 1.15
N ARG A 143 -6.91 -19.97 0.26
CA ARG A 143 -5.92 -19.35 -0.62
C ARG A 143 -6.03 -17.85 -0.56
N TYR A 144 -4.88 -17.19 -0.44
CA TYR A 144 -4.77 -15.76 -0.33
C TYR A 144 -3.67 -15.21 -1.25
N THR A 145 -3.82 -13.97 -1.65
CA THR A 145 -2.76 -13.20 -2.31
C THR A 145 -2.89 -11.73 -1.93
N SER A 146 -1.80 -10.99 -2.10
CA SER A 146 -1.79 -9.53 -1.96
C SER A 146 -1.39 -8.91 -3.28
N LEU A 147 -2.14 -7.92 -3.74
CA LEU A 147 -1.93 -7.21 -5.00
C LEU A 147 -1.97 -5.70 -4.78
N VAL A 148 -1.39 -4.96 -5.70
CA VAL A 148 -1.64 -3.53 -5.87
C VAL A 148 -2.73 -3.29 -6.92
N PRO A 149 -3.41 -2.11 -6.92
CA PRO A 149 -4.49 -1.83 -7.86
C PRO A 149 -4.12 -2.02 -9.34
N THR A 150 -2.90 -1.61 -9.73
CA THR A 150 -2.41 -1.78 -11.11
C THR A 150 -2.28 -3.25 -11.52
N GLN A 151 -1.92 -4.15 -10.59
CA GLN A 151 -1.88 -5.59 -10.86
C GLN A 151 -3.29 -6.15 -11.05
N LEU A 152 -4.23 -5.79 -10.18
CA LEU A 152 -5.63 -6.21 -10.31
C LEU A 152 -6.26 -5.67 -11.59
N THR A 153 -5.99 -4.42 -11.96
CA THR A 153 -6.42 -3.84 -13.25
C THR A 153 -5.90 -4.68 -14.43
N ARG A 154 -4.63 -5.07 -14.43
CA ARG A 154 -4.07 -5.93 -15.49
C ARG A 154 -4.76 -7.30 -15.57
N LEU A 155 -5.07 -7.89 -14.42
CA LEU A 155 -5.77 -9.18 -14.36
C LEU A 155 -7.21 -9.09 -14.85
N LEU A 156 -7.87 -7.92 -14.75
CA LEU A 156 -9.23 -7.69 -15.17
C LEU A 156 -9.35 -7.03 -16.56
N THR A 157 -8.24 -6.65 -17.18
CA THR A 157 -8.22 -6.12 -18.55
C THR A 157 -8.21 -7.28 -19.53
N ASN A 158 -9.34 -7.54 -20.18
CA ASN A 158 -9.54 -8.65 -21.13
C ASN A 158 -9.13 -10.02 -20.54
N PRO A 159 -9.66 -10.40 -19.36
CA PRO A 159 -9.27 -11.61 -18.67
C PRO A 159 -9.62 -12.87 -19.45
N THR A 160 -8.77 -13.89 -19.39
CA THR A 160 -9.12 -15.22 -19.89
C THR A 160 -10.07 -15.93 -18.89
N ALA A 161 -10.74 -16.98 -19.35
CA ALA A 161 -11.61 -17.80 -18.49
C ALA A 161 -10.81 -18.47 -17.35
N GLU A 162 -9.58 -18.87 -17.63
CA GLU A 162 -8.64 -19.47 -16.68
C GLU A 162 -8.26 -18.45 -15.61
N THR A 163 -7.86 -17.22 -15.99
CA THR A 163 -7.54 -16.13 -15.07
C THR A 163 -8.70 -15.83 -14.12
N LEU A 164 -9.92 -15.73 -14.64
CA LEU A 164 -11.10 -15.52 -13.79
C LEU A 164 -11.37 -16.72 -12.88
N THR A 165 -11.13 -17.93 -13.35
CA THR A 165 -11.32 -19.14 -12.55
C THR A 165 -10.37 -19.19 -11.38
N VAL A 166 -9.08 -18.92 -11.58
CA VAL A 166 -8.11 -18.91 -10.47
C VAL A 166 -8.36 -17.75 -9.51
N LEU A 167 -8.74 -16.55 -9.99
CA LEU A 167 -9.06 -15.41 -9.14
C LEU A 167 -10.24 -15.70 -8.20
N ARG A 168 -11.29 -16.39 -8.69
CA ARG A 168 -12.46 -16.79 -7.89
C ARG A 168 -12.13 -17.86 -6.84
N ARG A 169 -11.01 -18.57 -6.97
CA ARG A 169 -10.56 -19.59 -6.01
C ARG A 169 -9.87 -18.98 -4.80
N PHE A 170 -9.47 -17.71 -4.83
CA PHE A 170 -8.93 -17.03 -3.66
C PHE A 170 -10.05 -16.72 -2.67
N ASN A 171 -9.85 -17.11 -1.42
CA ASN A 171 -10.73 -16.74 -0.30
C ASN A 171 -10.70 -15.24 -0.03
N ALA A 172 -9.53 -14.60 -0.25
CA ALA A 172 -9.42 -13.15 -0.34
C ALA A 172 -8.21 -12.75 -1.22
N VAL A 173 -8.41 -11.66 -1.96
CA VAL A 173 -7.35 -10.89 -2.62
C VAL A 173 -7.19 -9.59 -1.85
N LEU A 174 -6.11 -9.47 -1.05
CA LEU A 174 -5.81 -8.24 -0.35
C LEU A 174 -5.33 -7.18 -1.35
N LEU A 175 -5.97 -6.04 -1.36
CA LEU A 175 -5.67 -4.95 -2.29
C LEU A 175 -5.20 -3.73 -1.51
N GLY A 176 -3.94 -3.34 -1.68
CA GLY A 176 -3.36 -2.24 -0.92
C GLY A 176 -2.22 -1.52 -1.64
N GLY A 177 -1.52 -0.69 -0.90
CA GLY A 177 -0.36 0.06 -1.39
C GLY A 177 -0.69 1.34 -2.16
N ALA A 178 -1.89 1.47 -2.69
CA ALA A 178 -2.44 2.68 -3.31
C ALA A 178 -3.98 2.65 -3.23
N PRO A 179 -4.68 3.79 -3.39
CA PRO A 179 -6.13 3.83 -3.50
C PRO A 179 -6.61 3.00 -4.71
N ALA A 180 -7.66 2.21 -4.49
CA ALA A 180 -8.33 1.47 -5.56
C ALA A 180 -9.56 2.26 -6.04
N SER A 181 -9.72 2.40 -7.37
CA SER A 181 -10.90 3.09 -7.90
C SER A 181 -12.18 2.29 -7.64
N PRO A 182 -13.32 2.96 -7.40
CA PRO A 182 -14.62 2.30 -7.28
C PRO A 182 -14.94 1.40 -8.49
N VAL A 183 -14.58 1.84 -9.69
CA VAL A 183 -14.77 1.07 -10.94
C VAL A 183 -14.03 -0.26 -10.92
N LEU A 184 -12.76 -0.25 -10.42
CA LEU A 184 -11.96 -1.48 -10.28
C LEU A 184 -12.59 -2.44 -9.27
N LEU A 185 -13.03 -1.91 -8.12
CA LEU A 185 -13.67 -2.73 -7.07
C LEU A 185 -15.01 -3.32 -7.54
N GLU A 186 -15.81 -2.55 -8.29
CA GLU A 186 -17.06 -3.03 -8.89
C GLU A 186 -16.80 -4.09 -9.96
N ALA A 187 -15.81 -3.88 -10.81
CA ALA A 187 -15.41 -4.87 -11.82
C ALA A 187 -14.97 -6.19 -11.18
N ALA A 188 -14.17 -6.13 -10.12
CA ALA A 188 -13.74 -7.32 -9.38
C ALA A 188 -14.93 -8.04 -8.72
N ARG A 189 -15.82 -7.29 -8.07
CA ARG A 189 -17.04 -7.82 -7.45
C ARG A 189 -17.95 -8.45 -8.49
N GLY A 190 -18.18 -7.78 -9.63
CA GLY A 190 -18.96 -8.29 -10.75
C GLY A 190 -18.36 -9.56 -11.37
N ALA A 191 -17.03 -9.71 -11.32
CA ALA A 191 -16.34 -10.92 -11.73
C ALA A 191 -16.40 -12.05 -10.69
N GLY A 192 -16.99 -11.83 -9.51
CA GLY A 192 -17.09 -12.81 -8.42
C GLY A 192 -15.78 -13.01 -7.64
N ILE A 193 -14.93 -12.00 -7.60
CA ILE A 193 -13.64 -12.01 -6.89
C ILE A 193 -13.83 -11.37 -5.52
N ASN A 194 -13.38 -12.04 -4.46
CA ASN A 194 -13.41 -11.50 -3.12
C ASN A 194 -12.19 -10.61 -2.87
N VAL A 195 -12.34 -9.31 -3.13
CA VAL A 195 -11.32 -8.30 -2.86
C VAL A 195 -11.57 -7.68 -1.50
N VAL A 196 -10.51 -7.61 -0.69
CA VAL A 196 -10.48 -6.93 0.60
C VAL A 196 -9.49 -5.76 0.48
N THR A 197 -9.98 -4.53 0.60
CA THR A 197 -9.11 -3.35 0.57
C THR A 197 -8.33 -3.25 1.87
N THR A 198 -7.03 -2.89 1.78
CA THR A 198 -6.17 -2.80 2.97
C THR A 198 -5.48 -1.45 3.05
N TYR A 199 -5.50 -0.87 4.25
CA TYR A 199 -4.73 0.32 4.58
C TYR A 199 -3.72 0.01 5.67
N GLY A 200 -2.51 0.53 5.51
CA GLY A 200 -1.39 0.37 6.41
C GLY A 200 -0.06 0.62 5.71
N MET A 201 1.01 0.52 6.45
CA MET A 201 2.36 0.86 6.02
C MET A 201 3.41 0.00 6.71
N SER A 202 4.69 0.25 6.47
CA SER A 202 5.75 -0.52 7.15
C SER A 202 5.70 -0.33 8.66
N GLU A 203 5.33 0.85 9.11
CA GLU A 203 5.22 1.24 10.52
C GLU A 203 4.08 0.52 11.28
N THR A 204 3.18 -0.14 10.55
CA THR A 204 2.08 -0.97 11.09
C THR A 204 2.19 -2.44 10.66
N CYS A 205 3.42 -2.92 10.38
CA CYS A 205 3.65 -4.27 9.85
C CYS A 205 2.80 -4.59 8.60
N GLY A 206 2.54 -3.61 7.75
CA GLY A 206 1.67 -3.72 6.57
C GLY A 206 0.23 -3.30 6.83
N GLY A 207 -0.71 -3.87 6.07
CA GLY A 207 -2.13 -3.56 6.20
C GLY A 207 -2.67 -3.94 7.57
N CYS A 208 -3.27 -2.97 8.26
CA CYS A 208 -3.85 -3.12 9.59
C CYS A 208 -5.32 -2.65 9.68
N VAL A 209 -5.87 -2.06 8.61
CA VAL A 209 -7.29 -1.72 8.47
C VAL A 209 -7.80 -2.35 7.19
N TYR A 210 -8.82 -3.22 7.29
CA TYR A 210 -9.39 -3.97 6.18
C TYR A 210 -10.82 -3.51 5.91
N ASP A 211 -11.10 -3.11 4.66
CA ASP A 211 -12.41 -2.54 4.25
C ASP A 211 -12.90 -1.43 5.20
N GLY A 212 -11.95 -0.60 5.66
CA GLY A 212 -12.18 0.48 6.62
C GLY A 212 -12.24 0.05 8.09
N VAL A 213 -12.23 -1.25 8.39
CA VAL A 213 -12.31 -1.78 9.76
C VAL A 213 -10.92 -2.11 10.29
N PRO A 214 -10.49 -1.57 11.45
CA PRO A 214 -9.25 -1.96 12.07
C PRO A 214 -9.22 -3.46 12.39
N LEU A 215 -8.07 -4.10 12.22
CA LEU A 215 -7.87 -5.49 12.67
C LEU A 215 -7.95 -5.57 14.18
N ASP A 216 -8.21 -6.77 14.70
CA ASP A 216 -8.18 -7.01 16.14
C ASP A 216 -6.81 -6.63 16.73
N GLY A 217 -6.80 -5.93 17.86
CA GLY A 217 -5.59 -5.37 18.47
C GLY A 217 -5.06 -4.08 17.82
N VAL A 218 -5.74 -3.54 16.80
CA VAL A 218 -5.40 -2.26 16.17
C VAL A 218 -6.30 -1.14 16.68
N GLU A 219 -5.69 -0.07 17.16
CA GLU A 219 -6.39 1.14 17.56
C GLU A 219 -6.37 2.18 16.44
N LEU A 220 -7.48 2.89 16.26
CA LEU A 220 -7.66 3.92 15.25
C LEU A 220 -8.20 5.20 15.89
N ALA A 221 -7.54 6.31 15.62
CA ALA A 221 -8.03 7.63 16.02
C ALA A 221 -7.87 8.66 14.88
N ILE A 222 -8.77 9.64 14.87
CA ILE A 222 -8.64 10.82 14.03
C ILE A 222 -8.33 12.00 14.97
N ARG A 223 -7.13 12.59 14.81
CA ARG A 223 -6.70 13.76 15.58
C ARG A 223 -6.37 14.89 14.61
N ASP A 224 -7.04 16.01 14.70
CA ASP A 224 -6.91 17.15 13.77
C ASP A 224 -7.03 16.77 12.29
N GLY A 225 -7.95 15.85 11.98
CA GLY A 225 -8.19 15.32 10.63
C GLY A 225 -7.15 14.34 10.13
N ARG A 226 -6.14 13.98 10.93
CA ARG A 226 -5.09 13.01 10.61
C ARG A 226 -5.41 11.64 11.16
N VAL A 227 -5.04 10.62 10.42
CA VAL A 227 -5.16 9.22 10.85
C VAL A 227 -4.01 8.90 11.80
N TRP A 228 -4.37 8.36 12.96
CA TRP A 228 -3.45 7.82 13.96
C TRP A 228 -3.76 6.35 14.14
N LEU A 229 -2.72 5.54 14.17
CA LEU A 229 -2.81 4.09 14.35
C LEU A 229 -2.05 3.68 15.60
N GLY A 230 -2.64 2.79 16.37
CA GLY A 230 -2.08 2.25 17.62
C GLY A 230 -2.21 0.73 17.70
N GLY A 231 -1.73 0.18 18.81
CA GLY A 231 -1.83 -1.23 19.13
C GLY A 231 -0.59 -2.05 18.80
N ASP A 232 -0.74 -3.36 18.93
CA ASP A 232 0.38 -4.32 18.92
C ASP A 232 1.08 -4.48 17.56
N VAL A 233 0.47 -3.99 16.48
CA VAL A 233 1.03 -4.05 15.12
C VAL A 233 2.11 -2.99 14.84
N LEU A 234 2.35 -2.07 15.79
CA LEU A 234 3.28 -0.97 15.56
C LEU A 234 4.74 -1.43 15.52
N ALA A 235 5.45 -0.96 14.52
CA ALA A 235 6.90 -1.13 14.41
C ALA A 235 7.63 -0.57 15.64
N THR A 236 8.78 -1.13 15.98
CA THR A 236 9.59 -0.67 17.10
C THR A 236 10.13 0.75 16.89
N GLY A 237 10.44 1.09 15.64
CA GLY A 237 10.94 2.40 15.24
C GLY A 237 11.82 2.33 14.00
N TYR A 238 12.68 3.32 13.85
CA TYR A 238 13.59 3.42 12.71
C TYR A 238 15.02 3.11 13.13
N LEU A 239 15.64 2.15 12.48
CA LEU A 239 17.00 1.73 12.73
C LEU A 239 17.98 2.88 12.47
N GLY A 240 18.75 3.22 13.50
CA GLY A 240 19.76 4.28 13.45
C GLY A 240 19.20 5.72 13.53
N ASP A 241 17.87 5.89 13.71
CA ASP A 241 17.25 7.22 13.83
C ASP A 241 16.28 7.31 15.01
N PRO A 242 16.78 7.40 16.25
CA PRO A 242 15.94 7.51 17.43
C PRO A 242 15.15 8.83 17.48
N ALA A 243 15.66 9.90 16.87
CA ALA A 243 14.97 11.19 16.83
C ALA A 243 13.72 11.11 15.95
N LEU A 244 13.84 10.51 14.76
CA LEU A 244 12.70 10.26 13.88
C LEU A 244 11.70 9.27 14.52
N THR A 245 12.20 8.25 15.22
CA THR A 245 11.36 7.30 15.96
C THR A 245 10.50 8.03 17.00
N ALA A 246 11.11 8.87 17.84
CA ALA A 246 10.39 9.63 18.86
C ALA A 246 9.42 10.67 18.28
N ALA A 247 9.71 11.19 17.09
CA ALA A 247 8.80 12.12 16.40
C ALA A 247 7.59 11.43 15.77
N ALA A 248 7.74 10.19 15.29
CA ALA A 248 6.69 9.46 14.57
C ALA A 248 5.83 8.57 15.49
N PHE A 249 6.43 8.03 16.55
CA PHE A 249 5.76 7.17 17.51
C PHE A 249 5.69 7.88 18.86
N THR A 250 4.48 8.13 19.33
CA THR A 250 4.21 8.83 20.58
C THR A 250 3.43 7.94 21.54
N GLU A 251 3.50 8.24 22.82
CA GLU A 251 2.68 7.60 23.86
C GLU A 251 1.68 8.63 24.39
N ASP A 252 0.48 8.16 24.74
CA ASP A 252 -0.50 9.01 25.40
C ASP A 252 -0.02 9.38 26.81
N ASP A 253 -0.40 10.58 27.29
CA ASP A 253 -0.06 11.06 28.62
C ASP A 253 -0.48 10.03 29.70
N GLY A 254 0.48 9.59 30.52
CA GLY A 254 0.24 8.65 31.63
C GLY A 254 0.54 7.17 31.33
N GLY A 255 1.27 6.85 30.25
CA GLY A 255 1.71 5.48 29.92
C GLY A 255 0.59 4.65 29.29
N GLY A 256 -0.22 5.29 28.45
CA GLY A 256 -1.28 4.67 27.66
C GLY A 256 -0.79 3.99 26.39
N SER A 257 -1.68 3.88 25.42
CA SER A 257 -1.37 3.28 24.10
C SER A 257 -0.27 4.02 23.38
N ARG A 258 0.55 3.26 22.67
CA ARG A 258 1.55 3.80 21.74
C ARG A 258 0.88 4.05 20.38
N TRP A 259 1.15 5.21 19.80
CA TRP A 259 0.52 5.67 18.57
C TRP A 259 1.55 6.03 17.51
N TYR A 260 1.22 5.77 16.26
CA TYR A 260 1.92 6.23 15.08
C TYR A 260 1.10 7.31 14.37
N GLU A 261 1.69 8.52 14.22
CA GLU A 261 1.10 9.57 13.40
C GLU A 261 1.35 9.29 11.92
N THR A 262 0.29 8.98 11.19
CA THR A 262 0.42 8.79 9.74
C THR A 262 0.51 10.14 9.02
N GLY A 263 1.05 10.16 7.82
CA GLY A 263 0.98 11.34 6.95
C GLY A 263 -0.35 11.46 6.19
N ASP A 264 -1.40 10.74 6.63
CA ASP A 264 -2.66 10.65 5.91
C ASP A 264 -3.78 11.40 6.63
N LEU A 265 -4.65 12.05 5.85
CA LEU A 265 -5.91 12.62 6.31
C LEU A 265 -7.00 11.56 6.23
N GLY A 266 -7.93 11.57 7.17
CA GLY A 266 -9.04 10.61 7.18
C GLY A 266 -10.18 11.02 8.08
N GLU A 267 -11.25 10.28 7.96
CA GLU A 267 -12.43 10.38 8.79
C GLU A 267 -12.95 8.98 9.14
N VAL A 268 -13.73 8.89 10.19
CA VAL A 268 -14.44 7.66 10.57
C VAL A 268 -15.93 7.89 10.32
N ASP A 269 -16.54 7.01 9.55
CA ASP A 269 -17.97 7.09 9.25
C ASP A 269 -18.86 6.68 10.43
N GLY A 270 -20.17 6.78 10.25
CA GLY A 270 -21.16 6.43 11.28
C GLY A 270 -21.17 4.95 11.66
N GLU A 271 -20.52 4.07 10.91
CA GLU A 271 -20.35 2.64 11.17
C GLU A 271 -18.97 2.32 11.79
N GLY A 272 -18.16 3.34 12.07
CA GLY A 272 -16.82 3.18 12.65
C GLY A 272 -15.75 2.82 11.62
N ARG A 273 -15.97 2.99 10.32
CA ARG A 273 -15.03 2.64 9.26
C ARG A 273 -14.16 3.82 8.87
N LEU A 274 -12.85 3.57 8.76
CA LEU A 274 -11.91 4.55 8.26
C LEU A 274 -12.14 4.81 6.75
N ARG A 275 -12.23 6.08 6.41
CA ARG A 275 -12.10 6.58 5.06
C ARG A 275 -10.87 7.48 4.97
N VAL A 276 -9.88 7.05 4.20
CA VAL A 276 -8.68 7.84 3.93
C VAL A 276 -9.00 8.88 2.86
N LEU A 277 -8.72 10.15 3.16
CA LEU A 277 -9.04 11.29 2.29
C LEU A 277 -7.84 11.74 1.43
N GLY A 278 -6.65 11.23 1.70
CA GLY A 278 -5.42 11.57 1.00
C GLY A 278 -4.27 11.86 1.95
N ARG A 279 -3.17 12.35 1.40
CA ARG A 279 -1.98 12.70 2.19
C ARG A 279 -1.97 14.18 2.58
N VAL A 280 -1.41 14.47 3.74
CA VAL A 280 -1.15 15.86 4.18
C VAL A 280 -0.25 16.59 3.17
N ASP A 281 0.75 15.87 2.61
CA ASP A 281 1.70 16.40 1.63
C ASP A 281 1.09 16.58 0.22
N ASP A 282 -0.11 16.01 -0.02
CA ASP A 282 -0.83 16.09 -1.29
C ASP A 282 -1.91 17.16 -1.29
N VAL A 283 -1.96 18.00 -0.25
CA VAL A 283 -2.85 19.17 -0.22
C VAL A 283 -2.33 20.23 -1.19
N ILE A 284 -3.17 20.58 -2.16
CA ILE A 284 -2.91 21.61 -3.15
C ILE A 284 -3.39 22.93 -2.59
N ILE A 285 -2.54 23.97 -2.55
CA ILE A 285 -2.92 25.30 -2.10
C ILE A 285 -3.16 26.18 -3.33
N SER A 286 -4.43 26.32 -3.74
CA SER A 286 -4.83 27.11 -4.90
C SER A 286 -5.63 28.34 -4.47
N GLY A 287 -5.09 29.54 -4.72
CA GLY A 287 -5.76 30.77 -4.33
C GLY A 287 -6.07 30.90 -2.83
N GLY A 288 -5.25 30.30 -1.97
CA GLY A 288 -5.46 30.24 -0.51
C GLY A 288 -6.39 29.13 -0.03
N LEU A 289 -7.05 28.40 -0.92
CA LEU A 289 -7.89 27.26 -0.58
C LEU A 289 -7.04 25.97 -0.49
N LYS A 290 -7.32 25.14 0.50
CA LYS A 290 -6.70 23.82 0.68
C LYS A 290 -7.55 22.76 -0.03
N ILE A 291 -7.00 22.13 -1.04
CA ILE A 291 -7.68 21.13 -1.87
C ILE A 291 -7.00 19.77 -1.65
N SER A 292 -7.75 18.77 -1.21
CA SER A 292 -7.25 17.39 -1.14
C SER A 292 -7.16 16.80 -2.55
N ALA A 293 -5.97 16.40 -2.98
CA ALA A 293 -5.78 15.70 -4.25
C ALA A 293 -6.59 14.39 -4.29
N GLY A 294 -6.66 13.66 -3.16
CA GLY A 294 -7.46 12.44 -3.03
C GLY A 294 -8.95 12.69 -3.28
N ALA A 295 -9.52 13.74 -2.68
CA ALA A 295 -10.93 14.10 -2.90
C ALA A 295 -11.23 14.44 -4.38
N VAL A 296 -10.26 15.07 -5.07
CA VAL A 296 -10.40 15.33 -6.50
C VAL A 296 -10.33 14.02 -7.29
N VAL A 297 -9.41 13.12 -6.97
CA VAL A 297 -9.33 11.77 -7.59
C VAL A 297 -10.65 11.02 -7.44
N ASP A 298 -11.23 11.02 -6.23
CA ASP A 298 -12.52 10.37 -5.96
C ASP A 298 -13.64 10.94 -6.81
N GLY A 299 -13.70 12.28 -6.97
CA GLY A 299 -14.65 12.95 -7.86
C GLY A 299 -14.45 12.58 -9.32
N LEU A 300 -13.19 12.55 -9.79
CA LEU A 300 -12.88 12.15 -11.16
C LEU A 300 -13.26 10.69 -11.47
N HIS A 301 -13.11 9.78 -10.50
CA HIS A 301 -13.51 8.38 -10.67
C HIS A 301 -15.02 8.17 -10.81
N ARG A 302 -15.86 9.14 -10.45
CA ARG A 302 -17.32 9.09 -10.67
C ARG A 302 -17.69 9.56 -12.07
N VAL A 303 -16.76 10.18 -12.80
CA VAL A 303 -17.00 10.61 -14.18
C VAL A 303 -16.94 9.39 -15.09
N GLN A 304 -17.98 9.20 -15.89
CA GLN A 304 -18.05 8.09 -16.83
C GLN A 304 -16.87 8.11 -17.82
N GLY A 305 -16.23 6.97 -17.99
CA GLY A 305 -15.09 6.82 -18.88
C GLY A 305 -13.73 7.07 -18.24
N VAL A 306 -13.67 7.52 -17.00
CA VAL A 306 -12.42 7.58 -16.21
C VAL A 306 -12.13 6.21 -15.60
N ARG A 307 -10.95 5.68 -15.89
CA ARG A 307 -10.48 4.39 -15.35
C ARG A 307 -9.50 4.58 -14.20
N GLU A 308 -8.51 5.43 -14.41
CA GLU A 308 -7.51 5.79 -13.41
C GLU A 308 -7.25 7.30 -13.47
N ALA A 309 -6.93 7.91 -12.34
CA ALA A 309 -6.57 9.31 -12.27
C ALA A 309 -5.47 9.54 -11.22
N PHE A 310 -4.58 10.47 -11.50
CA PHE A 310 -3.67 11.05 -10.53
C PHE A 310 -3.87 12.58 -10.55
N VAL A 311 -3.91 13.18 -9.34
CA VAL A 311 -4.09 14.62 -9.18
C VAL A 311 -2.90 15.20 -8.41
N GLY A 312 -2.40 16.33 -8.88
CA GLY A 312 -1.32 17.02 -8.20
C GLY A 312 -1.28 18.50 -8.52
N PRO A 313 -0.43 19.27 -7.81
CA PRO A 313 -0.25 20.68 -8.04
C PRO A 313 0.64 20.94 -9.26
N VAL A 314 0.30 21.95 -10.03
CA VAL A 314 1.22 22.59 -10.97
C VAL A 314 1.32 24.08 -10.68
N PRO A 315 2.45 24.74 -10.97
CA PRO A 315 2.62 26.17 -10.73
C PRO A 315 1.60 27.02 -11.50
N SER A 316 1.03 28.03 -10.85
CA SER A 316 0.14 29.02 -11.45
C SER A 316 0.54 30.44 -11.03
N ALA A 317 0.69 31.33 -11.99
CA ALA A 317 1.02 32.74 -11.71
C ALA A 317 -0.12 33.46 -10.94
N GLU A 318 -1.35 33.06 -11.18
CA GLU A 318 -2.54 33.68 -10.56
C GLU A 318 -2.86 33.09 -9.19
N TRP A 319 -2.71 31.76 -9.02
CA TRP A 319 -3.19 31.01 -7.85
C TRP A 319 -2.08 30.44 -6.97
N GLY A 320 -0.80 30.68 -7.31
CA GLY A 320 0.35 30.01 -6.72
C GLY A 320 0.46 28.54 -7.20
N GLN A 321 -0.55 27.75 -6.92
CA GLN A 321 -0.75 26.40 -7.47
C GLN A 321 -2.12 26.27 -8.09
N GLN A 322 -2.27 25.38 -9.05
CA GLN A 322 -3.55 24.96 -9.60
C GLN A 322 -3.64 23.42 -9.64
N VAL A 323 -4.86 22.92 -9.59
CA VAL A 323 -5.16 21.50 -9.68
C VAL A 323 -4.92 21.01 -11.10
N ALA A 324 -4.12 19.96 -11.25
CA ALA A 324 -3.88 19.28 -12.51
C ALA A 324 -4.15 17.77 -12.36
N ALA A 325 -4.64 17.15 -13.43
CA ALA A 325 -4.97 15.73 -13.44
C ALA A 325 -4.31 15.01 -14.62
N LEU A 326 -3.68 13.86 -14.35
CA LEU A 326 -3.29 12.86 -15.33
C LEU A 326 -4.34 11.77 -15.33
N VAL A 327 -4.96 11.48 -16.47
CA VAL A 327 -6.15 10.63 -16.54
C VAL A 327 -5.94 9.50 -17.54
N VAL A 328 -6.32 8.30 -17.15
CA VAL A 328 -6.46 7.14 -18.03
C VAL A 328 -7.95 6.88 -18.22
N GLY A 329 -8.43 7.00 -19.45
CA GLY A 329 -9.84 6.86 -19.70
C GLY A 329 -10.21 7.00 -21.19
N SER A 330 -11.50 6.88 -21.46
CA SER A 330 -12.07 7.00 -22.81
C SER A 330 -12.92 8.26 -23.03
N CYS A 331 -13.14 9.06 -21.96
CA CYS A 331 -13.87 10.33 -22.08
C CYS A 331 -12.97 11.43 -22.68
N SER A 332 -13.59 12.43 -23.30
CA SER A 332 -12.91 13.64 -23.75
C SER A 332 -12.60 14.59 -22.59
N ALA A 333 -11.72 15.56 -22.81
CA ALA A 333 -11.40 16.57 -21.81
C ALA A 333 -12.61 17.44 -21.43
N GLU A 334 -13.54 17.67 -22.36
CA GLU A 334 -14.77 18.40 -22.13
C GLU A 334 -15.75 17.61 -21.27
N GLU A 335 -15.95 16.33 -21.59
CA GLU A 335 -16.79 15.42 -20.80
C GLU A 335 -16.23 15.27 -19.37
N LEU A 336 -14.91 15.11 -19.24
CA LEU A 336 -14.26 15.03 -17.93
C LEU A 336 -14.51 16.30 -17.11
N LYS A 337 -14.30 17.49 -17.67
CA LYS A 337 -14.51 18.76 -16.96
C LYS A 337 -15.96 18.98 -16.58
N ALA A 338 -16.90 18.66 -17.48
CA ALA A 338 -18.33 18.76 -17.21
C ALA A 338 -18.75 17.77 -16.10
N GLY A 339 -18.30 16.51 -16.17
CA GLY A 339 -18.57 15.52 -15.15
C GLY A 339 -17.92 15.87 -13.80
N ALA A 340 -16.68 16.34 -13.81
CA ALA A 340 -15.98 16.77 -12.61
C ALA A 340 -16.69 17.99 -11.94
N ALA A 341 -17.24 18.92 -12.73
CA ALA A 341 -18.00 20.06 -12.20
C ALA A 341 -19.34 19.67 -11.56
N ALA A 342 -19.88 18.51 -11.87
CA ALA A 342 -21.07 17.95 -11.22
C ALA A 342 -20.75 17.27 -9.88
N GLU A 343 -19.53 16.75 -9.73
CA GLU A 343 -19.10 15.96 -8.58
C GLU A 343 -18.23 16.75 -7.58
N LEU A 344 -17.61 17.84 -8.01
CA LEU A 344 -16.62 18.60 -7.26
C LEU A 344 -17.00 20.08 -7.15
N GLU A 345 -16.56 20.73 -6.10
CA GLU A 345 -16.65 22.19 -6.01
C GLU A 345 -15.80 22.86 -7.11
N ALA A 346 -16.22 24.01 -7.58
CA ALA A 346 -15.61 24.68 -8.74
C ALA A 346 -14.09 24.90 -8.62
N HIS A 347 -13.58 25.14 -7.41
CA HIS A 347 -12.15 25.34 -7.15
C HIS A 347 -11.34 24.03 -7.16
N MET A 348 -12.00 22.87 -7.04
CA MET A 348 -11.40 21.53 -7.06
C MET A 348 -11.30 20.97 -8.48
N VAL A 349 -12.07 21.47 -9.43
CA VAL A 349 -12.07 20.98 -10.82
C VAL A 349 -10.70 21.21 -11.46
N PRO A 350 -10.05 20.15 -12.01
CA PRO A 350 -8.74 20.29 -12.63
C PRO A 350 -8.73 21.27 -13.79
N ARG A 351 -7.82 22.24 -13.75
CA ARG A 351 -7.64 23.23 -14.83
C ARG A 351 -6.79 22.67 -15.97
N THR A 352 -5.79 21.87 -15.63
CA THR A 352 -4.95 21.14 -16.57
C THR A 352 -5.32 19.67 -16.50
N VAL A 353 -5.63 19.08 -17.66
CA VAL A 353 -5.91 17.64 -17.79
C VAL A 353 -5.05 17.08 -18.91
N LEU A 354 -4.32 16.02 -18.64
CA LEU A 354 -3.54 15.29 -19.63
C LEU A 354 -4.04 13.82 -19.64
N PHE A 355 -4.36 13.30 -20.82
CA PHE A 355 -4.73 11.92 -21.01
C PHE A 355 -3.53 11.07 -21.40
N VAL A 356 -3.43 9.88 -20.80
CA VAL A 356 -2.39 8.89 -21.09
C VAL A 356 -3.01 7.49 -21.22
N SER A 357 -2.29 6.58 -21.87
CA SER A 357 -2.71 5.18 -21.99
C SER A 357 -2.61 4.43 -20.67
N GLU A 358 -1.61 4.76 -19.85
CA GLU A 358 -1.35 4.21 -18.51
C GLU A 358 -0.64 5.24 -17.63
N LEU A 359 -0.84 5.16 -16.30
CA LEU A 359 -0.11 5.99 -15.36
C LEU A 359 1.35 5.52 -15.26
N PRO A 360 2.34 6.44 -15.22
CA PRO A 360 3.70 6.09 -14.83
C PRO A 360 3.72 5.45 -13.44
N VAL A 361 4.37 4.30 -13.30
CA VAL A 361 4.46 3.58 -12.04
C VAL A 361 5.91 3.24 -11.70
N LEU A 362 6.21 3.23 -10.41
CA LEU A 362 7.45 2.71 -9.85
C LEU A 362 7.49 1.17 -9.99
N SER A 363 8.64 0.57 -9.71
CA SER A 363 8.78 -0.90 -9.61
C SER A 363 7.84 -1.54 -8.56
N THR A 364 7.35 -0.74 -7.61
CA THR A 364 6.33 -1.11 -6.62
C THR A 364 4.93 -1.30 -7.20
N GLY A 365 4.68 -0.85 -8.43
CA GLY A 365 3.35 -0.70 -8.99
C GLY A 365 2.57 0.52 -8.46
N LYS A 366 3.17 1.33 -7.58
CA LYS A 366 2.61 2.62 -7.14
C LYS A 366 2.84 3.70 -8.20
N PRO A 367 1.95 4.71 -8.31
CA PRO A 367 2.18 5.84 -9.20
C PRO A 367 3.54 6.52 -8.96
N ASP A 368 4.29 6.74 -10.02
CA ASP A 368 5.52 7.54 -9.99
C ASP A 368 5.17 9.02 -9.94
N ARG A 369 5.01 9.52 -8.71
CA ARG A 369 4.62 10.90 -8.45
C ARG A 369 5.54 11.92 -9.14
N ALA A 370 6.85 11.68 -9.14
CA ALA A 370 7.80 12.63 -9.70
C ALA A 370 7.66 12.71 -11.22
N ALA A 371 7.60 11.58 -11.89
CA ALA A 371 7.37 11.51 -13.33
C ALA A 371 6.02 12.11 -13.73
N ILE A 372 4.95 11.82 -12.96
CA ILE A 372 3.60 12.35 -13.25
C ILE A 372 3.56 13.87 -13.09
N LEU A 373 4.13 14.41 -12.01
CA LEU A 373 4.14 15.86 -11.78
C LEU A 373 4.96 16.61 -12.85
N ALA A 374 6.03 16.01 -13.36
CA ALA A 374 6.80 16.56 -14.48
C ALA A 374 5.94 16.65 -15.75
N LEU A 375 5.22 15.58 -16.11
CA LEU A 375 4.31 15.58 -17.26
C LEU A 375 3.20 16.63 -17.13
N LEU A 376 2.61 16.75 -15.93
CA LEU A 376 1.57 17.75 -15.67
C LEU A 376 2.09 19.19 -15.77
N ALA A 377 3.31 19.43 -15.27
CA ALA A 377 3.95 20.75 -15.35
C ALA A 377 4.26 21.16 -16.81
N GLU A 378 4.72 20.23 -17.63
CA GLU A 378 4.93 20.43 -19.06
C GLU A 378 3.60 20.76 -19.77
N ALA A 379 2.55 19.96 -19.52
CA ALA A 379 1.22 20.20 -20.09
C ALA A 379 0.64 21.56 -19.69
N ALA A 380 0.79 21.97 -18.42
CA ALA A 380 0.36 23.25 -17.94
C ALA A 380 1.13 24.43 -18.56
N SER A 381 2.39 24.21 -18.94
CA SER A 381 3.22 25.22 -19.60
C SER A 381 2.89 25.37 -21.08
N ALA A 382 2.52 24.28 -21.74
CA ALA A 382 2.14 24.26 -23.17
C ALA A 382 0.74 24.88 -23.42
N ALA A 383 -0.10 24.97 -22.40
CA ALA A 383 -1.46 25.53 -22.48
C ALA A 383 -1.51 27.06 -22.26
N LYS A 384 -0.37 27.71 -22.02
CA LYS A 384 -0.20 29.17 -21.92
C LYS A 384 0.20 29.75 -23.24
#